data_8219d3b8e5e0add5de15bd2416533ece
#
_entry.id   8219d3b8e5e0add5de15bd2416533ece
#
_cell.length_a   1.000
_cell.length_b   1.000
_cell.length_c   1.000
_cell.angle_alpha   90.00
_cell.angle_beta   90.00
_cell.angle_gamma   90.00
#
_symmetry.space_group_name_H-M   'P 1'
#
loop_
_entity.id
_entity.type
_entity.pdbx_description
1 polymer ?
#
loop_
_entity_poly.entity_id
_entity_poly.type
_entity_poly.pdbx_seq_one_letter_code
_entity_poly.pdbx_strand_id
1 'polypeptide(L)'
;MKGLFVDTAGWLACADIADPAHVKAAAARDTWLQEGGLLVTTDYVADETLTLLRVRLGLATAEEWWQLVDSSPRLRWEYVSLARSDKARAFFFRYRDKEFSFTDCTSFVIMRELKLQEVLTTDHHFTQAGFLTLPK
;
A
#
# COMPACT_ATOMS: atom_id res chain seq x y z
N MET A 1 -17.98 4.11 -2.71
CA MET A 1 -17.02 3.80 -3.77
C MET A 1 -16.02 2.77 -3.26
N LYS A 2 -15.67 1.79 -4.09
CA LYS A 2 -14.85 0.67 -3.68
C LYS A 2 -13.36 1.06 -3.68
N GLY A 3 -12.69 0.89 -2.54
CA GLY A 3 -11.28 1.22 -2.38
C GLY A 3 -10.37 0.00 -2.39
N LEU A 4 -9.24 0.10 -3.07
CA LEU A 4 -8.15 -0.86 -3.04
C LEU A 4 -6.98 -0.23 -2.32
N PHE A 5 -6.59 -0.79 -1.19
CA PHE A 5 -5.41 -0.31 -0.50
C PHE A 5 -4.17 -0.72 -1.28
N VAL A 6 -3.19 0.16 -1.40
CA VAL A 6 -1.92 -0.14 -2.04
C VAL A 6 -0.81 0.10 -1.03
N ASP A 7 -0.08 -0.95 -0.69
CA ASP A 7 1.06 -0.85 0.20
C ASP A 7 2.35 -0.59 -0.58
N THR A 8 3.46 -0.48 0.13
CA THR A 8 4.76 -0.22 -0.47
C THR A 8 5.13 -1.28 -1.52
N ALA A 9 4.93 -2.56 -1.22
CA ALA A 9 5.25 -3.64 -2.17
C ALA A 9 4.39 -3.54 -3.43
N GLY A 10 3.13 -3.16 -3.28
CA GLY A 10 2.24 -2.93 -4.43
C GLY A 10 2.70 -1.79 -5.31
N TRP A 11 3.05 -0.66 -4.71
CA TRP A 11 3.59 0.49 -5.46
C TRP A 11 4.89 0.13 -6.17
N LEU A 12 5.80 -0.56 -5.49
CA LEU A 12 7.08 -0.97 -6.09
C LEU A 12 6.87 -1.91 -7.27
N ALA A 13 5.98 -2.88 -7.15
CA ALA A 13 5.67 -3.81 -8.24
C ALA A 13 5.10 -3.07 -9.46
N CYS A 14 4.26 -2.04 -9.22
CA CYS A 14 3.70 -1.23 -10.31
C CYS A 14 4.75 -0.32 -10.96
N ALA A 15 5.71 0.18 -10.20
CA ALA A 15 6.71 1.14 -10.70
C ALA A 15 7.92 0.47 -11.34
N ASP A 16 8.30 -0.72 -10.90
CA ASP A 16 9.52 -1.40 -11.34
C ASP A 16 9.18 -2.48 -12.38
N ILE A 17 9.49 -2.20 -13.64
CA ILE A 17 9.24 -3.13 -14.74
C ILE A 17 10.05 -4.43 -14.62
N ALA A 18 11.13 -4.43 -13.85
CA ALA A 18 11.93 -5.62 -13.59
C ALA A 18 11.38 -6.49 -12.46
N ASP A 19 10.39 -6.00 -11.72
CA ASP A 19 9.76 -6.78 -10.66
C ASP A 19 9.00 -7.95 -11.28
N PRO A 20 9.20 -9.19 -10.79
CA PRO A 20 8.49 -10.37 -11.31
C PRO A 20 6.97 -10.24 -11.27
N ALA A 21 6.43 -9.44 -10.35
CA ALA A 21 5.00 -9.22 -10.21
C ALA A 21 4.48 -8.03 -11.02
N HIS A 22 5.35 -7.30 -11.74
CA HIS A 22 4.98 -6.04 -12.38
C HIS A 22 3.74 -6.16 -13.28
N VAL A 23 3.74 -7.11 -14.21
CA VAL A 23 2.66 -7.25 -15.18
C VAL A 23 1.33 -7.52 -14.48
N LYS A 24 1.31 -8.43 -13.53
CA LYS A 24 0.08 -8.79 -12.80
C LYS A 24 -0.38 -7.66 -11.88
N ALA A 25 0.55 -7.01 -11.18
CA ALA A 25 0.21 -5.91 -10.29
C ALA A 25 -0.36 -4.71 -11.06
N ALA A 26 0.30 -4.32 -12.14
CA ALA A 26 -0.17 -3.22 -12.98
C ALA A 26 -1.55 -3.54 -13.59
N ALA A 27 -1.77 -4.79 -14.04
CA ALA A 27 -3.06 -5.22 -14.58
C ALA A 27 -4.15 -5.17 -13.51
N ALA A 28 -3.86 -5.61 -12.28
CA ALA A 28 -4.83 -5.57 -11.18
C ALA A 28 -5.22 -4.14 -10.84
N ARG A 29 -4.24 -3.24 -10.76
CA ARG A 29 -4.48 -1.81 -10.56
C ARG A 29 -5.38 -1.23 -11.65
N ASP A 30 -5.04 -1.48 -12.91
CA ASP A 30 -5.76 -0.91 -14.05
C ASP A 30 -7.19 -1.43 -14.12
N THR A 31 -7.39 -2.72 -13.88
CA THR A 31 -8.73 -3.32 -13.84
C THR A 31 -9.58 -2.67 -12.74
N TRP A 32 -9.00 -2.48 -11.56
CA TRP A 32 -9.70 -1.85 -10.43
C TRP A 32 -10.17 -0.44 -10.78
N LEU A 33 -9.29 0.35 -11.38
CA LEU A 33 -9.61 1.71 -11.78
C LEU A 33 -10.64 1.75 -12.92
N GLN A 34 -10.53 0.85 -13.89
CA GLN A 34 -11.48 0.74 -14.99
C GLN A 34 -12.89 0.39 -14.51
N GLU A 35 -12.99 -0.37 -13.44
CA GLU A 35 -14.26 -0.73 -12.82
C GLU A 35 -14.83 0.37 -11.91
N GLY A 36 -14.22 1.53 -11.89
CA GLY A 36 -14.70 2.69 -11.13
C GLY A 36 -14.21 2.77 -9.70
N GLY A 37 -13.25 1.93 -9.30
CA GLY A 37 -12.70 1.94 -7.95
C GLY A 37 -11.72 3.07 -7.70
N LEU A 38 -11.38 3.26 -6.42
CA LEU A 38 -10.32 4.16 -5.96
C LEU A 38 -9.14 3.36 -5.44
N LEU A 39 -7.96 3.97 -5.50
CA LEU A 39 -6.81 3.48 -4.76
C LEU A 39 -6.71 4.25 -3.44
N VAL A 40 -6.25 3.58 -2.40
CA VAL A 40 -6.08 4.19 -1.06
C VAL A 40 -4.66 3.94 -0.60
N THR A 41 -4.00 4.94 -0.11
CA THR A 41 -2.66 4.82 0.48
C THR A 41 -2.51 5.75 1.67
N THR A 42 -1.36 5.70 2.33
CA THR A 42 -1.09 6.50 3.52
C THR A 42 0.23 7.25 3.41
N ASP A 43 0.39 8.25 4.27
CA ASP A 43 1.65 8.99 4.42
C ASP A 43 2.81 8.06 4.82
N TYR A 44 2.58 7.10 5.69
CA TYR A 44 3.62 6.14 6.10
C TYR A 44 4.05 5.23 4.94
N VAL A 45 3.09 4.75 4.16
CA VAL A 45 3.39 3.97 2.95
C VAL A 45 4.15 4.82 1.94
N ALA A 46 3.73 6.08 1.76
CA ALA A 46 4.42 6.98 0.83
C ALA A 46 5.88 7.24 1.24
N ASP A 47 6.12 7.44 2.54
CA ASP A 47 7.48 7.61 3.07
C ASP A 47 8.38 6.43 2.70
N GLU A 48 7.93 5.23 2.99
CA GLU A 48 8.67 4.01 2.69
C GLU A 48 8.85 3.81 1.18
N THR A 49 7.81 4.06 0.41
CA THR A 49 7.83 3.92 -1.05
C THR A 49 8.82 4.87 -1.69
N LEU A 50 8.81 6.15 -1.30
CA LEU A 50 9.75 7.14 -1.82
C LEU A 50 11.19 6.74 -1.55
N THR A 51 11.47 6.28 -0.33
CA THR A 51 12.82 5.86 0.05
C THR A 51 13.29 4.67 -0.78
N LEU A 52 12.45 3.66 -0.92
CA LEU A 52 12.82 2.45 -1.67
C LEU A 52 12.91 2.70 -3.16
N LEU A 53 12.03 3.53 -3.73
CA LEU A 53 12.13 3.92 -5.14
C LEU A 53 13.46 4.65 -5.40
N ARG A 54 13.83 5.58 -4.53
CA ARG A 54 15.09 6.30 -4.66
C ARG A 54 16.30 5.37 -4.63
N VAL A 55 16.30 4.43 -3.68
CA VAL A 55 17.42 3.49 -3.52
C VAL A 55 17.52 2.52 -4.69
N ARG A 56 16.39 2.01 -5.17
CA ARG A 56 16.37 0.95 -6.19
C ARG A 56 16.38 1.48 -7.62
N LEU A 57 15.66 2.56 -7.90
CA LEU A 57 15.39 3.03 -9.25
C LEU A 57 15.84 4.48 -9.49
N GLY A 58 16.23 5.20 -8.46
CA GLY A 58 16.73 6.56 -8.56
C GLY A 58 15.70 7.64 -8.21
N LEU A 59 16.22 8.84 -7.97
CA LEU A 59 15.42 9.99 -7.53
C LEU A 59 14.36 10.39 -8.56
N ALA A 60 14.73 10.32 -9.86
CA ALA A 60 13.80 10.71 -10.93
C ALA A 60 12.54 9.81 -10.92
N THR A 61 12.69 8.51 -10.74
CA THR A 61 11.58 7.58 -10.65
C THR A 61 10.71 7.86 -9.40
N ALA A 62 11.35 8.16 -8.28
CA ALA A 62 10.61 8.52 -7.05
C ALA A 62 9.78 9.78 -7.27
N GLU A 63 10.34 10.79 -7.95
CA GLU A 63 9.63 12.04 -8.25
C GLU A 63 8.47 11.82 -9.20
N GLU A 64 8.65 11.01 -10.25
CA GLU A 64 7.57 10.66 -11.18
C GLU A 64 6.42 9.96 -10.46
N TRP A 65 6.74 9.01 -9.59
CA TRP A 65 5.72 8.32 -8.80
C TRP A 65 4.95 9.29 -7.92
N TRP A 66 5.68 10.19 -7.22
CA TRP A 66 5.05 11.18 -6.35
C TRP A 66 4.10 12.09 -7.12
N GLN A 67 4.53 12.58 -8.28
CA GLN A 67 3.69 13.44 -9.11
C GLN A 67 2.40 12.73 -9.56
N LEU A 68 2.50 11.44 -9.91
CA LEU A 68 1.34 10.65 -10.31
C LEU A 68 0.35 10.49 -9.18
N VAL A 69 0.81 10.11 -7.99
CA VAL A 69 -0.09 9.86 -6.87
C VAL A 69 -0.65 11.15 -6.27
N ASP A 70 0.16 12.20 -6.22
CA ASP A 70 -0.25 13.50 -5.65
C ASP A 70 -1.33 14.18 -6.49
N SER A 71 -1.30 13.99 -7.81
CA SER A 71 -2.24 14.63 -8.72
C SER A 71 -3.44 13.75 -9.11
N SER A 72 -3.47 12.49 -8.69
CA SER A 72 -4.51 11.56 -9.12
C SER A 72 -5.86 11.82 -8.43
N PRO A 73 -6.94 12.07 -9.17
CA PRO A 73 -8.27 12.19 -8.57
C PRO A 73 -8.86 10.84 -8.12
N ARG A 74 -8.20 9.75 -8.49
CA ARG A 74 -8.64 8.38 -8.15
C ARG A 74 -7.87 7.80 -6.98
N LEU A 75 -7.02 8.61 -6.32
CA LEU A 75 -6.28 8.22 -5.13
C LEU A 75 -6.84 8.93 -3.91
N ARG A 76 -7.16 8.16 -2.89
CA ARG A 76 -7.55 8.66 -1.58
C ARG A 76 -6.36 8.56 -0.64
N TRP A 77 -5.95 9.70 -0.08
CA TRP A 77 -4.91 9.76 0.95
C TRP A 77 -5.52 9.58 2.33
N GLU A 78 -4.91 8.72 3.13
CA GLU A 78 -5.19 8.59 4.55
C GLU A 78 -3.92 8.89 5.33
N TYR A 79 -4.07 9.49 6.50
CA TYR A 79 -2.93 9.91 7.31
C TYR A 79 -2.91 9.16 8.63
N VAL A 80 -1.71 8.77 9.06
CA VAL A 80 -1.53 8.09 10.34
C VAL A 80 -1.57 9.14 11.45
N SER A 81 -2.76 9.35 12.01
CA SER A 81 -2.96 10.22 13.16
C SER A 81 -2.33 9.61 14.41
N LEU A 82 -2.24 10.40 15.47
CA LEU A 82 -1.76 9.91 16.77
C LEU A 82 -2.61 8.72 17.25
N ALA A 83 -3.94 8.81 17.12
CA ALA A 83 -4.83 7.72 17.50
C ALA A 83 -4.58 6.43 16.69
N ARG A 84 -4.37 6.56 15.38
CA ARG A 84 -4.04 5.42 14.52
C ARG A 84 -2.67 4.83 14.87
N SER A 85 -1.69 5.69 15.14
CA SER A 85 -0.37 5.26 15.57
C SER A 85 -0.43 4.48 16.88
N ASP A 86 -1.24 4.92 17.84
CA ASP A 86 -1.42 4.22 19.12
C ASP A 86 -2.01 2.82 18.92
N LYS A 87 -3.04 2.70 18.07
CA LYS A 87 -3.65 1.41 17.74
C LYS A 87 -2.67 0.49 17.00
N ALA A 88 -1.90 1.05 16.08
CA ALA A 88 -0.89 0.30 15.35
C ALA A 88 0.19 -0.23 16.28
N ARG A 89 0.61 0.56 17.25
CA ARG A 89 1.62 0.16 18.23
C ARG A 89 1.12 -0.99 19.09
N ALA A 90 -0.13 -0.93 19.55
CA ALA A 90 -0.75 -2.01 20.29
C ALA A 90 -0.78 -3.31 19.48
N PHE A 91 -1.16 -3.20 18.21
CA PHE A 91 -1.20 -4.33 17.30
C PHE A 91 0.22 -4.90 17.06
N PHE A 92 1.18 -4.04 16.86
CA PHE A 92 2.58 -4.41 16.58
C PHE A 92 3.17 -5.25 17.71
N PHE A 93 2.94 -4.85 18.96
CA PHE A 93 3.46 -5.57 20.12
C PHE A 93 2.64 -6.81 20.49
N ARG A 94 1.39 -6.87 20.07
CA ARG A 94 0.51 -8.02 20.36
C ARG A 94 0.90 -9.27 19.58
N TYR A 95 1.25 -9.13 18.31
CA TYR A 95 1.53 -10.26 17.41
C TYR A 95 3.01 -10.57 17.36
N ARG A 96 3.53 -11.13 18.44
CA ARG A 96 4.96 -11.44 18.60
C ARG A 96 5.46 -12.56 17.70
N ASP A 97 4.55 -13.41 17.21
CA ASP A 97 4.83 -14.52 16.31
C ASP A 97 4.83 -14.10 14.83
N LYS A 98 4.54 -12.84 14.54
CA LYS A 98 4.51 -12.29 13.18
C LYS A 98 5.64 -11.30 12.97
N GLU A 99 6.05 -11.16 11.73
CA GLU A 99 7.11 -10.22 11.34
C GLU A 99 6.53 -8.95 10.70
N PHE A 100 5.39 -8.49 11.18
CA PHE A 100 4.77 -7.27 10.68
C PHE A 100 5.67 -6.06 10.96
N SER A 101 5.90 -5.23 9.94
CA SER A 101 6.53 -3.93 10.16
C SER A 101 5.53 -2.99 10.85
N PHE A 102 6.05 -1.88 11.41
CA PHE A 102 5.16 -0.87 11.98
C PHE A 102 4.27 -0.24 10.89
N THR A 103 4.82 0.00 9.71
CA THR A 103 4.04 0.50 8.57
C THR A 103 2.93 -0.48 8.19
N ASP A 104 3.21 -1.79 8.17
CA ASP A 104 2.17 -2.81 7.97
C ASP A 104 1.03 -2.63 8.98
N CYS A 105 1.38 -2.49 10.26
CA CYS A 105 0.38 -2.35 11.31
C CYS A 105 -0.46 -1.08 11.17
N THR A 106 0.14 0.04 10.76
CA THR A 106 -0.62 1.26 10.45
C THR A 106 -1.59 1.03 9.29
N SER A 107 -1.17 0.31 8.28
CA SER A 107 -2.02 -0.05 7.14
C SER A 107 -3.19 -0.93 7.56
N PHE A 108 -2.94 -1.95 8.40
CA PHE A 108 -4.00 -2.83 8.90
C PHE A 108 -5.05 -2.06 9.69
N VAL A 109 -4.64 -1.14 10.55
CA VAL A 109 -5.54 -0.30 11.34
C VAL A 109 -6.44 0.53 10.42
N ILE A 110 -5.85 1.20 9.44
CA ILE A 110 -6.59 2.05 8.52
C ILE A 110 -7.53 1.24 7.64
N MET A 111 -7.07 0.10 7.11
CA MET A 111 -7.93 -0.77 6.30
C MET A 111 -9.16 -1.23 7.09
N ARG A 112 -8.99 -1.60 8.36
CA ARG A 112 -10.11 -2.03 9.21
C ARG A 112 -11.07 -0.88 9.51
N GLU A 113 -10.57 0.30 9.81
CA GLU A 113 -11.39 1.48 10.04
C GLU A 113 -12.25 1.82 8.81
N LEU A 114 -11.66 1.73 7.62
CA LEU A 114 -12.33 2.05 6.37
C LEU A 114 -13.12 0.86 5.80
N LYS A 115 -13.07 -0.29 6.46
CA LYS A 115 -13.70 -1.53 6.01
C LYS A 115 -13.21 -1.97 4.63
N LEU A 116 -11.93 -1.75 4.34
CA LEU A 116 -11.27 -2.23 3.14
C LEU A 116 -10.82 -3.67 3.35
N GLN A 117 -11.13 -4.55 2.41
CA GLN A 117 -10.78 -5.96 2.49
C GLN A 117 -9.66 -6.34 1.52
N GLU A 118 -9.46 -5.57 0.47
CA GLU A 118 -8.55 -5.91 -0.62
C GLU A 118 -7.37 -4.95 -0.64
N VAL A 119 -6.19 -5.52 -0.90
CA VAL A 119 -4.93 -4.78 -0.94
C VAL A 119 -4.10 -5.23 -2.13
N LEU A 120 -3.54 -4.27 -2.86
CA LEU A 120 -2.57 -4.53 -3.92
C LEU A 120 -1.19 -4.64 -3.27
N THR A 121 -0.66 -5.85 -3.24
CA THR A 121 0.60 -6.14 -2.57
C THR A 121 1.20 -7.46 -3.05
N THR A 122 2.50 -7.60 -2.90
CA THR A 122 3.20 -8.87 -3.03
C THR A 122 3.63 -9.43 -1.67
N ASP A 123 3.29 -8.72 -0.60
CA ASP A 123 3.69 -9.06 0.76
C ASP A 123 2.65 -9.97 1.43
N HIS A 124 3.08 -11.16 1.86
CA HIS A 124 2.23 -12.15 2.51
C HIS A 124 1.73 -11.70 3.90
N HIS A 125 2.29 -10.66 4.49
CA HIS A 125 1.86 -10.15 5.80
C HIS A 125 0.39 -9.73 5.78
N PHE A 126 -0.10 -9.18 4.67
CA PHE A 126 -1.50 -8.78 4.54
C PHE A 126 -2.45 -9.99 4.55
N THR A 127 -2.05 -11.10 3.91
CA THR A 127 -2.81 -12.34 3.98
C THR A 127 -2.86 -12.87 5.41
N GLN A 128 -1.72 -12.84 6.11
CA GLN A 128 -1.65 -13.25 7.51
C GLN A 128 -2.54 -12.41 8.42
N ALA A 129 -2.74 -11.15 8.08
CA ALA A 129 -3.60 -10.24 8.84
C ALA A 129 -5.10 -10.36 8.46
N GLY A 130 -5.44 -11.21 7.50
CA GLY A 130 -6.82 -11.51 7.14
C GLY A 130 -7.36 -10.74 5.93
N PHE A 131 -6.50 -10.07 5.17
CA PHE A 131 -6.91 -9.33 3.98
C PHE A 131 -6.77 -10.15 2.71
N LEU A 132 -7.53 -9.78 1.69
CA LEU A 132 -7.46 -10.39 0.37
C LEU A 132 -6.43 -9.65 -0.47
N THR A 133 -5.43 -10.37 -0.98
CA THR A 133 -4.35 -9.75 -1.74
C THR A 133 -4.58 -9.85 -3.24
N LEU A 134 -4.23 -8.77 -3.95
CA LEU A 134 -4.15 -8.72 -5.41
C LEU A 134 -2.71 -8.37 -5.78
N PRO A 135 -2.16 -8.88 -6.89
CA PRO A 135 -2.75 -9.86 -7.81
C PRO A 135 -2.84 -11.25 -7.19
N LYS A 136 -3.80 -12.02 -7.65
CA LYS A 136 -3.96 -13.41 -7.20
C LYS A 136 -2.95 -14.33 -7.86
#